data_4b6fffb8413cfd30b4d4aa0d4b5973e2
#
_entry.id   4b6fffb8413cfd30b4d4aa0d4b5973e2
#
_cell.length_a   1.000
_cell.length_b   1.000
_cell.length_c   1.000
_cell.angle_alpha   90.00
_cell.angle_beta   90.00
_cell.angle_gamma   90.00
#
_symmetry.space_group_name_H-M   'P 1'
#
loop_
_entity.id
_entity.type
_entity.pdbx_description
1 polymer ?
#
loop_
_entity_poly.entity_id
_entity_poly.type
_entity_poly.pdbx_seq_one_letter_code
_entity_poly.pdbx_strand_id
1 'polypeptide(L)'
;MKVLSWNCRGLGSRTKEDSMLYIIYLHQPDILLVQETKMEENVFLHVSQKFWKKGGKAAISSRGASGGIGTLWDDKKFEAVDIKYSSCWILTLLRQKDTNILVRIFNIYAPNSYAEKKVCWSLLCEEKSNLQGNVILAGDLNVSLIVML
;
A
#
# COMPACT_ATOMS: atom_id res chain seq x y z
N MET A 1 -8.55 -10.33 -10.07
CA MET A 1 -7.61 -9.50 -9.29
C MET A 1 -7.90 -9.66 -7.81
N LYS A 2 -6.90 -10.02 -7.02
CA LYS A 2 -6.98 -10.15 -5.56
C LYS A 2 -6.02 -9.16 -4.90
N VAL A 3 -6.56 -8.25 -4.10
CA VAL A 3 -5.81 -7.25 -3.34
C VAL A 3 -5.81 -7.64 -1.88
N LEU A 4 -4.64 -7.67 -1.25
CA LEU A 4 -4.47 -7.88 0.18
C LEU A 4 -3.86 -6.62 0.78
N SER A 5 -4.43 -6.13 1.88
CA SER A 5 -3.90 -5.01 2.66
C SER A 5 -3.57 -5.45 4.08
N TRP A 6 -2.37 -5.11 4.56
CA TRP A 6 -1.91 -5.47 5.90
C TRP A 6 -1.08 -4.37 6.55
N ASN A 7 -1.57 -3.86 7.68
CA ASN A 7 -0.74 -3.07 8.59
C ASN A 7 0.14 -4.01 9.40
N CYS A 8 1.41 -4.10 9.06
CA CYS A 8 2.33 -5.08 9.68
C CYS A 8 2.94 -4.61 11.01
N ARG A 9 2.77 -3.34 11.37
CA ARG A 9 3.33 -2.76 12.62
C ARG A 9 4.82 -3.02 12.78
N GLY A 10 5.58 -2.80 11.72
CA GLY A 10 7.01 -3.08 11.63
C GLY A 10 7.32 -4.44 11.00
N LEU A 11 8.18 -4.43 9.98
CA LEU A 11 8.58 -5.62 9.23
C LEU A 11 10.01 -6.07 9.54
N GLY A 12 10.67 -5.45 10.52
CA GLY A 12 12.11 -5.62 10.79
C GLY A 12 12.50 -6.90 11.55
N SER A 13 11.60 -7.84 11.79
CA SER A 13 11.92 -9.10 12.46
C SER A 13 11.63 -10.31 11.57
N ARG A 14 12.39 -11.39 11.77
CA ARG A 14 12.18 -12.65 11.05
C ARG A 14 10.76 -13.19 11.23
N THR A 15 10.22 -13.11 12.44
CA THR A 15 8.84 -13.52 12.72
C THR A 15 7.82 -12.78 11.85
N LYS A 16 8.02 -11.48 11.60
CA LYS A 16 7.15 -10.69 10.74
C LYS A 16 7.32 -11.04 9.26
N GLU A 17 8.56 -11.29 8.84
CA GLU A 17 8.83 -11.77 7.48
C GLU A 17 8.17 -13.13 7.24
N ASP A 18 8.26 -14.06 8.19
CA ASP A 18 7.63 -15.38 8.13
C ASP A 18 6.09 -15.27 8.11
N SER A 19 5.52 -14.37 8.90
CA SER A 19 4.08 -14.09 8.89
C SER A 19 3.64 -13.54 7.54
N MET A 20 4.44 -12.66 6.94
CA MET A 20 4.18 -12.13 5.59
C MET A 20 4.18 -13.24 4.54
N LEU A 21 5.19 -14.11 4.56
CA LEU A 21 5.27 -15.28 3.69
C LEU A 21 4.04 -16.19 3.84
N TYR A 22 3.63 -16.46 5.07
CA TYR A 22 2.46 -17.29 5.36
C TYR A 22 1.17 -16.69 4.79
N ILE A 23 0.94 -15.39 5.00
CA ILE A 23 -0.24 -14.68 4.50
C ILE A 23 -0.26 -14.67 2.96
N ILE A 24 0.89 -14.43 2.33
CA ILE A 24 1.01 -14.48 0.87
C ILE A 24 0.74 -15.89 0.35
N TYR A 25 1.29 -16.90 1.01
CA TYR A 25 1.04 -18.30 0.64
C TYR A 25 -0.45 -18.67 0.75
N LEU A 26 -1.09 -18.29 1.85
CA LEU A 26 -2.49 -18.60 2.11
C LEU A 26 -3.44 -17.90 1.14
N HIS A 27 -3.19 -16.63 0.85
CA HIS A 27 -4.13 -15.81 0.09
C HIS A 27 -3.76 -15.64 -1.38
N GLN A 28 -2.52 -15.91 -1.77
CA GLN A 28 -2.05 -15.76 -3.16
C GLN A 28 -2.48 -14.43 -3.80
N PRO A 29 -2.18 -13.27 -3.19
CA PRO A 29 -2.61 -11.98 -3.73
C PRO A 29 -1.92 -11.66 -5.05
N ASP A 30 -2.62 -10.93 -5.91
CA ASP A 30 -2.05 -10.32 -7.10
C ASP A 30 -1.38 -8.97 -6.76
N ILE A 31 -1.91 -8.29 -5.75
CA ILE A 31 -1.44 -7.00 -5.25
C ILE A 31 -1.41 -7.05 -3.73
N LEU A 32 -0.31 -6.60 -3.14
CA LEU A 32 -0.11 -6.54 -1.70
C LEU A 32 0.17 -5.10 -1.28
N LEU A 33 -0.64 -4.60 -0.36
CA LEU A 33 -0.52 -3.27 0.23
C LEU A 33 -0.05 -3.42 1.69
N VAL A 34 1.12 -2.88 2.00
CA VAL A 34 1.73 -2.98 3.32
C VAL A 34 1.82 -1.60 3.94
N GLN A 35 1.35 -1.46 5.18
CA GLN A 35 1.44 -0.22 5.94
C GLN A 35 2.26 -0.44 7.20
N GLU A 36 2.84 0.66 7.68
CA GLU A 36 3.68 0.70 8.89
C GLU A 36 4.87 -0.27 8.83
N THR A 37 5.59 -0.22 7.70
CA THR A 37 6.78 -1.08 7.50
C THR A 37 7.90 -0.74 8.49
N LYS A 38 7.98 0.50 8.95
CA LYS A 38 9.02 1.08 9.82
C LYS A 38 10.42 0.96 9.21
N MET A 39 10.50 1.04 7.88
CA MET A 39 11.74 0.91 7.11
C MET A 39 11.95 2.10 6.19
N GLU A 40 13.22 2.38 5.89
CA GLU A 40 13.60 3.19 4.74
C GLU A 40 13.18 2.48 3.45
N GLU A 41 12.90 3.25 2.41
CA GLU A 41 12.43 2.73 1.11
C GLU A 41 13.36 1.64 0.55
N ASN A 42 14.65 1.93 0.47
CA ASN A 42 15.64 0.99 -0.06
C ASN A 42 15.74 -0.30 0.76
N VAL A 43 15.60 -0.21 2.09
CA VAL A 43 15.60 -1.37 2.98
C VAL A 43 14.34 -2.21 2.74
N PHE A 44 13.16 -1.58 2.65
CA PHE A 44 11.92 -2.29 2.35
C PHE A 44 11.98 -2.99 0.98
N LEU A 45 12.47 -2.30 -0.05
CA LEU A 45 12.60 -2.88 -1.39
C LEU A 45 13.53 -4.11 -1.41
N HIS A 46 14.61 -4.07 -0.60
CA HIS A 46 15.50 -5.22 -0.44
C HIS A 46 14.85 -6.36 0.35
N VAL A 47 14.27 -6.07 1.52
CA VAL A 47 13.62 -7.08 2.38
C VAL A 47 12.44 -7.73 1.67
N SER A 48 11.67 -6.96 0.92
CA SER A 48 10.52 -7.47 0.17
C SER A 48 10.87 -8.54 -0.86
N GLN A 49 12.12 -8.61 -1.32
CA GLN A 49 12.58 -9.68 -2.23
C GLN A 49 12.50 -11.07 -1.59
N LYS A 50 12.51 -11.16 -0.27
CA LYS A 50 12.41 -12.44 0.44
C LYS A 50 11.02 -13.06 0.31
N PHE A 51 9.97 -12.24 0.32
CA PHE A 51 8.59 -12.71 0.32
C PHE A 51 7.80 -12.36 -0.95
N TRP A 52 8.24 -11.40 -1.76
CA TRP A 52 7.57 -11.03 -3.01
C TRP A 52 8.46 -11.27 -4.22
N LYS A 53 8.18 -12.37 -4.93
CA LYS A 53 8.93 -12.80 -6.13
C LYS A 53 8.25 -12.37 -7.44
N LYS A 54 7.14 -11.64 -7.35
CA LYS A 54 6.28 -11.32 -8.50
C LYS A 54 6.64 -10.01 -9.21
N GLY A 55 7.69 -9.33 -8.78
CA GLY A 55 8.38 -8.24 -9.50
C GLY A 55 8.00 -6.84 -9.07
N GLY A 56 6.81 -6.34 -9.37
CA GLY A 56 6.43 -4.94 -9.20
C GLY A 56 6.47 -4.43 -7.76
N LYS A 57 7.06 -3.25 -7.54
CA LYS A 57 7.25 -2.66 -6.20
C LYS A 57 7.28 -1.13 -6.24
N ALA A 58 6.67 -0.51 -5.22
CA ALA A 58 6.81 0.91 -4.88
C ALA A 58 6.79 1.08 -3.37
N ALA A 59 7.55 2.04 -2.84
CA ALA A 59 7.60 2.26 -1.40
C ALA A 59 7.79 3.73 -1.03
N ILE A 60 7.43 4.06 0.20
CA ILE A 60 7.73 5.32 0.88
C ILE A 60 8.45 4.97 2.18
N SER A 61 9.54 5.68 2.47
CA SER A 61 10.30 5.56 3.72
C SER A 61 9.46 5.88 4.95
N SER A 62 9.73 5.19 6.04
CA SER A 62 9.24 5.58 7.37
C SER A 62 9.82 6.93 7.79
N ARG A 63 9.13 7.59 8.70
CA ARG A 63 9.61 8.79 9.38
C ARG A 63 9.99 8.43 10.82
N GLY A 64 11.29 8.24 11.06
CA GLY A 64 11.76 7.72 12.33
C GLY A 64 11.20 6.32 12.62
N ALA A 65 10.59 6.16 13.79
CA ALA A 65 10.03 4.87 14.24
C ALA A 65 8.60 4.59 13.75
N SER A 66 8.03 5.42 12.87
CA SER A 66 6.63 5.27 12.41
C SER A 66 6.50 5.38 10.90
N GLY A 67 5.41 4.82 10.37
CA GLY A 67 5.08 4.89 8.96
C GLY A 67 5.84 3.88 8.09
N GLY A 68 6.07 4.28 6.84
CA GLY A 68 6.55 3.39 5.80
C GLY A 68 5.41 2.63 5.12
N ILE A 69 5.34 2.73 3.80
CA ILE A 69 4.29 2.14 2.98
C ILE A 69 4.94 1.39 1.83
N GLY A 70 4.44 0.20 1.52
CA GLY A 70 4.88 -0.57 0.36
C GLY A 70 3.70 -1.08 -0.46
N THR A 71 3.75 -0.90 -1.76
CA THR A 71 2.80 -1.46 -2.73
C THR A 71 3.54 -2.43 -3.64
N LEU A 72 3.07 -3.65 -3.70
CA LEU A 72 3.69 -4.73 -4.46
C LEU A 72 2.64 -5.33 -5.41
N TRP A 73 3.01 -5.64 -6.64
CA TRP A 73 2.10 -6.24 -7.62
C TRP A 73 2.79 -7.32 -8.45
N ASP A 74 1.99 -8.21 -8.99
CA ASP A 74 2.44 -9.25 -9.93
C ASP A 74 2.68 -8.61 -11.32
N ASP A 75 3.94 -8.45 -11.71
CA ASP A 75 4.32 -7.81 -12.97
C ASP A 75 4.00 -8.67 -14.21
N LYS A 76 3.70 -9.94 -14.03
CA LYS A 76 3.19 -10.79 -15.10
C LYS A 76 1.75 -10.45 -15.45
N LYS A 77 0.97 -9.99 -14.47
CA LYS A 77 -0.45 -9.66 -14.61
C LYS A 77 -0.71 -8.17 -14.82
N PHE A 78 0.15 -7.32 -14.27
CA PHE A 78 -0.04 -5.87 -14.25
C PHE A 78 1.20 -5.13 -14.75
N GLU A 79 0.96 -4.06 -15.46
CA GLU A 79 1.95 -3.06 -15.85
C GLU A 79 1.69 -1.77 -15.06
N ALA A 80 2.70 -1.24 -14.39
CA ALA A 80 2.61 0.07 -13.77
C ALA A 80 2.69 1.16 -14.83
N VAL A 81 1.61 1.94 -14.95
CA VAL A 81 1.51 3.04 -15.92
C VAL A 81 1.99 4.34 -15.29
N ASP A 82 1.63 4.58 -14.03
CA ASP A 82 2.02 5.75 -13.25
C ASP A 82 2.02 5.44 -11.76
N ILE A 83 2.89 6.11 -11.01
CA ILE A 83 2.97 5.99 -9.56
C ILE A 83 3.14 7.39 -8.98
N LYS A 84 2.23 7.77 -8.08
CA LYS A 84 2.30 9.03 -7.34
C LYS A 84 2.48 8.76 -5.85
N TYR A 85 3.24 9.62 -5.21
CA TYR A 85 3.58 9.53 -3.80
C TYR A 85 3.09 10.76 -3.05
N SER A 86 2.59 10.54 -1.84
CA SER A 86 2.31 11.61 -0.88
C SER A 86 2.93 11.25 0.47
N SER A 87 2.72 12.10 1.47
CA SER A 87 3.21 11.80 2.82
C SER A 87 2.53 10.62 3.49
N CYS A 88 1.36 10.19 3.03
CA CYS A 88 0.51 9.20 3.68
C CYS A 88 -0.14 8.18 2.74
N TRP A 89 0.17 8.24 1.45
CA TRP A 89 -0.34 7.25 0.51
C TRP A 89 0.58 7.09 -0.71
N ILE A 90 0.47 5.93 -1.34
CA ILE A 90 0.97 5.65 -2.70
C ILE A 90 -0.26 5.43 -3.59
N LEU A 91 -0.35 6.16 -4.68
CA LEU A 91 -1.29 5.89 -5.77
C LEU A 91 -0.56 5.17 -6.88
N THR A 92 -0.97 3.95 -7.16
CA THR A 92 -0.43 3.16 -8.27
C THR A 92 -1.49 2.99 -9.35
N LEU A 93 -1.21 3.45 -10.56
CA LEU A 93 -2.03 3.20 -11.74
C LEU A 93 -1.51 1.94 -12.44
N LEU A 94 -2.27 0.87 -12.37
CA LEU A 94 -1.95 -0.42 -12.96
C LEU A 94 -2.84 -0.70 -14.16
N ARG A 95 -2.23 -1.18 -15.25
CA ARG A 95 -2.95 -1.78 -16.38
C ARG A 95 -2.93 -3.28 -16.25
N GLN A 96 -4.10 -3.90 -16.19
CA GLN A 96 -4.21 -5.36 -16.23
C GLN A 96 -3.95 -5.85 -17.65
N LYS A 97 -2.95 -6.72 -17.82
CA LYS A 97 -2.39 -7.07 -19.14
C LYS A 97 -3.33 -7.90 -20.03
N ASP A 98 -4.17 -8.73 -19.43
CA ASP A 98 -5.12 -9.61 -20.16
C ASP A 98 -6.39 -8.86 -20.62
N THR A 99 -6.86 -7.90 -19.82
CA THR A 99 -8.10 -7.14 -20.10
C THR A 99 -7.86 -5.73 -20.59
N ASN A 100 -6.64 -5.23 -20.47
CA ASN A 100 -6.25 -3.84 -20.70
C ASN A 100 -6.99 -2.81 -19.81
N ILE A 101 -7.61 -3.27 -18.73
CA ILE A 101 -8.34 -2.42 -17.78
C ILE A 101 -7.34 -1.68 -16.89
N LEU A 102 -7.60 -0.38 -16.72
CA LEU A 102 -6.85 0.47 -15.79
C LEU A 102 -7.50 0.44 -14.41
N VAL A 103 -6.70 0.22 -13.38
CA VAL A 103 -7.10 0.26 -11.97
C VAL A 103 -6.19 1.19 -11.20
N ARG A 104 -6.77 2.10 -10.43
CA ARG A 104 -6.07 3.02 -9.55
C ARG A 104 -6.17 2.50 -8.12
N ILE A 105 -5.03 2.33 -7.47
CA ILE A 105 -4.97 1.76 -6.13
C ILE A 105 -4.26 2.74 -5.21
N PHE A 106 -4.98 3.23 -4.21
CA PHE A 106 -4.40 3.95 -3.09
C PHE A 106 -4.07 2.98 -1.96
N ASN A 107 -2.79 2.92 -1.61
CA ASN A 107 -2.31 2.31 -0.39
C ASN A 107 -2.11 3.42 0.64
N ILE A 108 -2.92 3.45 1.68
CA ILE A 108 -3.03 4.56 2.63
C ILE A 108 -2.54 4.12 4.00
N TYR A 109 -1.72 4.97 4.62
CA TYR A 109 -1.42 4.91 6.05
C TYR A 109 -1.65 6.30 6.64
N ALA A 110 -2.84 6.52 7.17
CA ALA A 110 -3.22 7.80 7.73
C ALA A 110 -2.50 8.04 9.07
N PRO A 111 -1.99 9.26 9.33
CA PRO A 111 -1.35 9.60 10.60
C PRO A 111 -2.30 9.46 11.80
N ASN A 112 -1.73 9.31 13.00
CA ASN A 112 -2.54 9.27 14.23
C ASN A 112 -2.99 10.67 14.67
N SER A 113 -2.17 11.69 14.44
CA SER A 113 -2.50 13.06 14.82
C SER A 113 -3.65 13.62 13.98
N TYR A 114 -4.60 14.31 14.62
CA TYR A 114 -5.76 14.88 13.93
C TYR A 114 -5.36 15.89 12.84
N ALA A 115 -4.38 16.75 13.14
CA ALA A 115 -3.93 17.78 12.20
C ALA A 115 -3.30 17.17 10.94
N GLU A 116 -2.39 16.19 11.11
CA GLU A 116 -1.76 15.49 9.98
C GLU A 116 -2.75 14.63 9.22
N LYS A 117 -3.70 14.01 9.93
CA LYS A 117 -4.79 13.24 9.31
C LYS A 117 -5.66 14.12 8.40
N LYS A 118 -5.99 15.33 8.85
CA LYS A 118 -6.73 16.30 8.04
C LYS A 118 -5.99 16.66 6.75
N VAL A 119 -4.68 16.87 6.82
CA VAL A 119 -3.83 17.13 5.64
C VAL A 119 -3.83 15.91 4.72
N CYS A 120 -3.67 14.71 5.25
CA CYS A 120 -3.71 13.47 4.47
C CYS A 120 -5.03 13.33 3.70
N TRP A 121 -6.16 13.57 4.36
CA TRP A 121 -7.48 13.50 3.72
C TRP A 121 -7.69 14.57 2.66
N SER A 122 -7.19 15.78 2.88
CA SER A 122 -7.26 16.86 1.89
C SER A 122 -6.49 16.48 0.62
N LEU A 123 -5.26 15.98 0.75
CA LEU A 123 -4.45 15.51 -0.37
C LEU A 123 -5.11 14.34 -1.12
N LEU A 124 -5.72 13.41 -0.39
CA LEU A 124 -6.43 12.27 -0.97
C LEU A 124 -7.67 12.72 -1.75
N CYS A 125 -8.46 13.63 -1.19
CA CYS A 125 -9.66 14.17 -1.83
C CYS A 125 -9.31 14.96 -3.09
N GLU A 126 -8.26 15.78 -3.04
CA GLU A 126 -7.77 16.54 -4.19
C GLU A 126 -7.33 15.61 -5.32
N GLU A 127 -6.50 14.62 -5.03
CA GLU A 127 -6.05 13.66 -6.04
C GLU A 127 -7.24 12.84 -6.58
N LYS A 128 -8.13 12.35 -5.72
CA LYS A 128 -9.31 11.57 -6.12
C LYS A 128 -10.25 12.36 -7.03
N SER A 129 -10.44 13.66 -6.81
CA SER A 129 -11.34 14.50 -7.62
C SER A 129 -10.91 14.59 -9.08
N ASN A 130 -9.63 14.39 -9.35
CA ASN A 130 -9.05 14.41 -10.69
C ASN A 130 -9.05 13.02 -11.39
N LEU A 131 -9.52 11.97 -10.70
CA LEU A 131 -9.48 10.60 -11.22
C LEU A 131 -10.83 10.18 -11.82
N GLN A 132 -10.74 9.48 -12.95
CA GLN A 132 -11.87 8.79 -13.56
C GLN A 132 -11.63 7.27 -13.60
N GLY A 133 -12.71 6.49 -13.56
CA GLY A 133 -12.68 5.04 -13.68
C GLY A 133 -12.53 4.30 -12.35
N ASN A 134 -11.98 3.08 -12.40
CA ASN A 134 -11.92 2.17 -11.26
C ASN A 134 -10.87 2.64 -10.23
N VAL A 135 -11.31 2.89 -9.01
CA VAL A 135 -10.46 3.33 -7.90
C VAL A 135 -10.67 2.41 -6.70
N ILE A 136 -9.58 1.92 -6.14
CA ILE A 136 -9.55 1.16 -4.89
C ILE A 136 -8.83 2.01 -3.84
N LEU A 137 -9.47 2.20 -2.70
CA LEU A 137 -8.89 2.83 -1.51
C LEU A 137 -8.73 1.75 -0.45
N ALA A 138 -7.51 1.47 -0.03
CA ALA A 138 -7.23 0.48 0.99
C ALA A 138 -6.03 0.88 1.85
N GLY A 139 -5.94 0.32 3.04
CA GLY A 139 -4.86 0.59 3.98
C GLY A 139 -5.36 0.80 5.40
N ASP A 140 -4.51 1.42 6.22
CA ASP A 140 -4.86 1.81 7.58
C ASP A 140 -5.29 3.28 7.61
N LEU A 141 -6.57 3.51 7.77
CA LEU A 141 -7.17 4.84 7.77
C LEU A 141 -7.11 5.51 9.13
N ASN A 142 -6.70 4.80 10.18
CA ASN A 142 -6.63 5.30 11.57
C ASN A 142 -7.89 6.07 12.01
N VAL A 143 -9.06 5.57 11.62
CA VAL A 143 -10.36 6.14 11.98
C VAL A 143 -11.15 5.16 12.85
N SER A 144 -11.86 5.69 13.82
CA SER A 144 -12.85 4.96 14.61
C SER A 144 -14.23 5.45 14.25
N LEU A 145 -15.12 4.53 13.92
CA LEU A 145 -16.54 4.83 13.71
C LEU A 145 -17.28 4.62 15.03
N ILE A 146 -17.86 5.69 15.58
CA ILE A 146 -18.80 5.60 16.69
C ILE A 146 -20.20 5.64 16.10
N VAL A 147 -20.91 4.52 16.17
CA VAL A 147 -22.34 4.47 15.85
C VAL A 147 -23.11 4.71 17.13
N MET A 148 -23.78 5.85 17.27
CA MET A 148 -24.77 6.04 18.31
C MET A 148 -26.11 5.50 17.78
N LEU A 149 -26.62 4.47 18.45
CA LEU A 149 -27.93 3.91 18.20
C LEU A 149 -28.95 4.63 19.04
#